data_b094e54a39dfef4741bb50af36c8db2a
#
_entry.id   b094e54a39dfef4741bb50af36c8db2a
#
_cell.length_a   1.000
_cell.length_b   1.000
_cell.length_c   1.000
_cell.angle_alpha   90.00
_cell.angle_beta   90.00
_cell.angle_gamma   90.00
#
_symmetry.space_group_name_H-M   'P 1'
#
loop_
_entity.id
_entity.type
_entity.pdbx_description
1 polymer ?
#
loop_
_entity_poly.entity_id
_entity_poly.type
_entity_poly.pdbx_seq_one_letter_code
_entity_poly.pdbx_strand_id
1 'polypeptide(L)'
;YASVILPQYWATADHPGVAPLRVNTYYEPYEFQPGCPARIITIPVEQDVRDMQADIDKLRSEVDCLVVSHHWGVHGVPKPLAQYQPTVARAAVEAGADVVLGHHTHCLQGMEVLKQGRRDAVVLYSLGNFAMPTNPHAKHLCAPMEMYSYKDAFYRELEPGHKPEFFTRFWREGGAAKIEVTRDGVKSVSFLPTQAKSFESGQPHRLLARDRSFKAIVTYLKWASEGLRGAPAFKVRGDEIEIYRRG
;
A
#
# COMPACT_ATOMS: atom_id res chain seq x y z
N TYR A 1 0.04 6.41 -11.12
CA TYR A 1 0.55 7.63 -10.48
C TYR A 1 1.72 7.30 -9.57
N ALA A 2 2.63 8.24 -9.34
CA ALA A 2 3.72 8.05 -8.41
C ALA A 2 4.04 9.31 -7.62
N SER A 3 4.19 9.15 -6.29
CA SER A 3 4.65 10.21 -5.37
C SER A 3 6.13 10.06 -5.02
N VAL A 4 6.73 8.92 -5.30
CA VAL A 4 8.08 8.51 -4.84
C VAL A 4 8.94 8.08 -6.03
N ILE A 5 9.00 8.91 -7.05
CA ILE A 5 9.80 8.66 -8.25
C ILE A 5 10.55 9.94 -8.64
N LEU A 6 11.77 9.79 -9.15
CA LEU A 6 12.58 10.92 -9.56
C LEU A 6 11.94 11.65 -10.76
N PRO A 7 12.05 12.99 -10.87
CA PRO A 7 11.41 13.79 -11.91
C PRO A 7 11.74 13.35 -13.34
N GLN A 8 12.92 12.77 -13.57
CA GLN A 8 13.30 12.28 -14.90
C GLN A 8 12.45 11.11 -15.42
N TYR A 9 11.66 10.48 -14.55
CA TYR A 9 10.73 9.39 -14.93
C TYR A 9 9.28 9.87 -15.04
N TRP A 10 9.01 11.16 -14.87
CA TRP A 10 7.67 11.70 -15.01
C TRP A 10 7.26 11.78 -16.47
N ALA A 11 5.99 11.51 -16.73
CA ALA A 11 5.41 11.82 -18.03
C ALA A 11 5.35 13.33 -18.23
N THR A 12 5.69 13.78 -19.43
CA THR A 12 5.59 15.17 -19.88
C THR A 12 4.86 15.21 -21.22
N ALA A 13 4.64 16.38 -21.80
CA ALA A 13 3.99 16.53 -23.10
C ALA A 13 4.71 15.77 -24.25
N ASP A 14 6.03 15.63 -24.12
CA ASP A 14 6.95 15.11 -25.15
C ASP A 14 7.78 13.89 -24.67
N HIS A 15 7.54 13.42 -23.45
CA HIS A 15 8.26 12.28 -22.90
C HIS A 15 7.30 11.32 -22.16
N PRO A 16 7.25 10.03 -22.56
CA PRO A 16 6.46 9.04 -21.85
C PRO A 16 7.06 8.76 -20.47
N GLY A 17 6.20 8.51 -19.49
CA GLY A 17 6.62 8.27 -18.13
C GLY A 17 5.46 7.94 -17.20
N VAL A 18 5.67 8.12 -15.91
CA VAL A 18 4.65 7.92 -14.88
C VAL A 18 4.00 9.26 -14.54
N ALA A 19 2.69 9.32 -14.45
CA ALA A 19 1.97 10.51 -14.02
C ALA A 19 2.39 10.87 -12.58
N PRO A 20 2.98 12.06 -12.34
CA PRO A 20 3.41 12.46 -11.01
C PRO A 20 2.20 12.78 -10.14
N LEU A 21 2.32 12.49 -8.85
CA LEU A 21 1.44 12.98 -7.80
C LEU A 21 2.35 13.48 -6.68
N ARG A 22 2.77 14.74 -6.78
CA ARG A 22 3.75 15.35 -5.88
C ARG A 22 3.17 15.56 -4.49
N VAL A 23 4.04 15.49 -3.48
CA VAL A 23 3.68 15.64 -2.07
C VAL A 23 4.69 16.54 -1.38
N ASN A 24 4.21 17.54 -0.66
CA ASN A 24 5.01 18.40 0.20
C ASN A 24 5.09 17.78 1.60
N THR A 25 6.28 17.82 2.19
CA THR A 25 6.52 17.36 3.56
C THR A 25 6.91 18.54 4.43
N TYR A 26 6.23 18.67 5.56
CA TYR A 26 6.50 19.71 6.57
C TYR A 26 6.84 19.03 7.90
N TYR A 27 7.71 19.66 8.66
CA TYR A 27 8.11 19.24 10.00
C TYR A 27 7.70 20.31 10.99
N GLU A 28 6.85 19.94 11.96
CA GLU A 28 6.40 20.82 13.03
C GLU A 28 6.78 20.23 14.38
N PRO A 29 7.10 21.04 15.41
CA PRO A 29 7.22 20.54 16.77
C PRO A 29 5.93 19.82 17.17
N TYR A 30 6.05 18.62 17.77
CA TYR A 30 4.88 17.91 18.28
C TYR A 30 4.21 18.68 19.42
N GLU A 31 5.04 19.27 20.28
CA GLU A 31 4.65 20.14 21.40
C GLU A 31 5.59 21.32 21.47
N PHE A 32 5.15 22.41 22.13
CA PHE A 32 6.00 23.58 22.37
C PHE A 32 7.04 23.27 23.49
N GLN A 33 7.91 22.31 23.22
CA GLN A 33 8.97 21.89 24.12
C GLN A 33 10.28 21.74 23.34
N PRO A 34 11.37 22.41 23.75
CA PRO A 34 12.67 22.24 23.12
C PRO A 34 13.12 20.76 23.16
N GLY A 35 13.51 20.21 21.99
CA GLY A 35 13.95 18.83 21.87
C GLY A 35 12.85 17.78 21.70
N CYS A 36 11.56 18.16 21.64
CA CYS A 36 10.50 17.20 21.32
C CYS A 36 10.63 16.69 19.87
N PRO A 37 10.18 15.46 19.58
CA PRO A 37 10.14 14.94 18.21
C PRO A 37 9.31 15.81 17.28
N ALA A 38 9.67 15.87 16.01
CA ALA A 38 8.88 16.55 15.00
C ALA A 38 7.66 15.70 14.59
N ARG A 39 6.54 16.38 14.39
CA ARG A 39 5.38 15.85 13.67
C ARG A 39 5.61 16.01 12.17
N ILE A 40 5.46 14.95 11.41
CA ILE A 40 5.61 14.95 9.97
C ILE A 40 4.22 15.14 9.34
N ILE A 41 4.07 16.20 8.57
CA ILE A 41 2.82 16.52 7.86
C ILE A 41 3.10 16.38 6.37
N THR A 42 2.25 15.61 5.68
CA THR A 42 2.38 15.39 4.23
C THR A 42 1.12 15.85 3.51
N ILE A 43 1.29 16.78 2.57
CA ILE A 43 0.18 17.41 1.83
C ILE A 43 0.40 17.17 0.33
N PRO A 44 -0.52 16.46 -0.36
CA PRO A 44 -0.41 16.28 -1.80
C PRO A 44 -0.58 17.63 -2.51
N VAL A 45 0.10 17.80 -3.63
CA VAL A 45 -0.08 18.99 -4.49
C VAL A 45 -1.47 18.94 -5.10
N GLU A 46 -2.26 19.96 -4.80
CA GLU A 46 -3.68 20.00 -5.15
C GLU A 46 -3.93 19.89 -6.64
N GLN A 47 -3.07 20.48 -7.49
CA GLN A 47 -3.19 20.36 -8.93
C GLN A 47 -3.02 18.92 -9.40
N ASP A 48 -2.04 18.18 -8.86
CA ASP A 48 -1.81 16.79 -9.24
C ASP A 48 -2.98 15.88 -8.83
N VAL A 49 -3.64 16.20 -7.70
CA VAL A 49 -4.86 15.50 -7.28
C VAL A 49 -6.02 15.80 -8.24
N ARG A 50 -6.20 17.06 -8.65
CA ARG A 50 -7.23 17.43 -9.64
C ARG A 50 -6.98 16.76 -11.00
N ASP A 51 -5.74 16.73 -11.45
CA ASP A 51 -5.37 16.09 -12.72
C ASP A 51 -5.67 14.57 -12.67
N MET A 52 -5.33 13.91 -11.57
CA MET A 52 -5.70 12.51 -11.32
C MET A 52 -7.22 12.31 -11.34
N GLN A 53 -7.98 13.17 -10.67
CA GLN A 53 -9.44 13.07 -10.65
C GLN A 53 -10.04 13.27 -12.05
N ALA A 54 -9.51 14.20 -12.83
CA ALA A 54 -9.94 14.43 -14.22
C ALA A 54 -9.66 13.22 -15.13
N ASP A 55 -8.50 12.58 -14.97
CA ASP A 55 -8.17 11.36 -15.72
C ASP A 55 -9.13 10.21 -15.37
N ILE A 56 -9.44 10.05 -14.07
CA ILE A 56 -10.36 9.01 -13.60
C ILE A 56 -11.78 9.27 -14.12
N ASP A 57 -12.27 10.51 -13.99
CA ASP A 57 -13.61 10.90 -14.43
C ASP A 57 -13.79 10.68 -15.95
N LYS A 58 -12.78 11.06 -16.73
CA LYS A 58 -12.76 10.82 -18.18
C LYS A 58 -12.90 9.35 -18.54
N LEU A 59 -12.18 8.46 -17.83
CA LEU A 59 -12.20 7.02 -18.10
C LEU A 59 -13.46 6.35 -17.54
N ARG A 60 -14.11 6.92 -16.52
CA ARG A 60 -15.18 6.26 -15.78
C ARG A 60 -16.36 5.82 -16.66
N SER A 61 -16.70 6.61 -17.67
CA SER A 61 -17.79 6.30 -18.59
C SER A 61 -17.43 5.25 -19.67
N GLU A 62 -16.14 4.94 -19.81
CA GLU A 62 -15.65 4.06 -20.87
C GLU A 62 -15.39 2.63 -20.38
N VAL A 63 -15.44 2.39 -19.05
CA VAL A 63 -15.03 1.10 -18.47
C VAL A 63 -16.01 0.58 -17.41
N ASP A 64 -16.13 -0.74 -17.28
CA ASP A 64 -16.95 -1.38 -16.26
C ASP A 64 -16.26 -1.39 -14.88
N CYS A 65 -14.93 -1.45 -14.87
CA CYS A 65 -14.11 -1.44 -13.65
C CYS A 65 -12.87 -0.56 -13.85
N LEU A 66 -12.65 0.39 -12.94
CA LEU A 66 -11.53 1.30 -12.98
C LEU A 66 -10.58 1.03 -11.81
N VAL A 67 -9.35 0.62 -12.13
CA VAL A 67 -8.29 0.37 -11.17
C VAL A 67 -7.23 1.47 -11.26
N VAL A 68 -6.93 2.09 -10.12
CA VAL A 68 -5.87 3.10 -10.02
C VAL A 68 -4.67 2.50 -9.30
N SER A 69 -3.49 2.61 -9.89
CA SER A 69 -2.23 2.16 -9.30
C SER A 69 -1.42 3.36 -8.80
N HIS A 70 -0.94 3.28 -7.56
CA HIS A 70 -0.09 4.29 -6.93
C HIS A 70 1.24 3.71 -6.43
N HIS A 71 2.34 4.38 -6.76
CA HIS A 71 3.65 4.14 -6.19
C HIS A 71 3.93 5.22 -5.13
N TRP A 72 3.67 4.92 -3.86
CA TRP A 72 3.56 5.90 -2.78
C TRP A 72 3.96 5.37 -1.39
N GLY A 73 3.89 6.24 -0.39
CA GLY A 73 4.10 5.88 1.00
C GLY A 73 5.54 5.96 1.46
N VAL A 74 5.83 5.38 2.60
CA VAL A 74 7.17 5.39 3.21
C VAL A 74 7.75 3.99 3.16
N HIS A 75 8.95 3.89 2.60
CA HIS A 75 9.67 2.63 2.41
C HIS A 75 9.88 1.86 3.72
N GLY A 76 9.43 0.60 3.75
CA GLY A 76 9.56 -0.30 4.90
C GLY A 76 8.74 0.12 6.13
N VAL A 77 7.69 0.92 5.99
CA VAL A 77 6.79 1.29 7.09
C VAL A 77 5.44 0.60 6.92
N PRO A 78 5.13 -0.41 7.76
CA PRO A 78 3.88 -1.15 7.64
C PRO A 78 2.67 -0.36 8.18
N LYS A 79 2.88 0.47 9.21
CA LYS A 79 1.89 1.28 9.93
C LYS A 79 2.62 2.38 10.70
N PRO A 80 2.15 3.61 10.74
CA PRO A 80 0.98 4.17 10.07
C PRO A 80 1.20 4.51 8.59
N LEU A 81 0.13 4.80 7.88
CA LEU A 81 0.19 5.38 6.55
C LEU A 81 0.69 6.83 6.60
N ALA A 82 1.42 7.29 5.57
CA ALA A 82 1.66 8.72 5.41
C ALA A 82 0.32 9.44 5.18
N GLN A 83 0.13 10.62 5.79
CA GLN A 83 -1.17 11.31 5.82
C GLN A 83 -1.78 11.54 4.42
N TYR A 84 -0.94 11.75 3.40
CA TYR A 84 -1.42 11.97 2.05
C TYR A 84 -2.02 10.70 1.40
N GLN A 85 -1.58 9.49 1.79
CA GLN A 85 -2.07 8.25 1.17
C GLN A 85 -3.59 8.09 1.30
N PRO A 86 -4.20 8.18 2.49
CA PRO A 86 -5.66 8.12 2.61
C PRO A 86 -6.38 9.28 1.92
N THR A 87 -5.76 10.46 1.86
CA THR A 87 -6.32 11.64 1.18
C THR A 87 -6.42 11.41 -0.33
N VAL A 88 -5.33 10.95 -0.94
CA VAL A 88 -5.27 10.65 -2.37
C VAL A 88 -6.16 9.46 -2.73
N ALA A 89 -6.17 8.40 -1.89
CA ALA A 89 -7.05 7.25 -2.11
C ALA A 89 -8.52 7.66 -2.15
N ARG A 90 -8.97 8.48 -1.21
CA ARG A 90 -10.35 9.01 -1.21
C ARG A 90 -10.65 9.84 -2.43
N ALA A 91 -9.75 10.75 -2.81
CA ALA A 91 -9.91 11.57 -4.01
C ALA A 91 -10.06 10.72 -5.27
N ALA A 92 -9.27 9.63 -5.41
CA ALA A 92 -9.39 8.70 -6.52
C ALA A 92 -10.76 7.96 -6.50
N VAL A 93 -11.20 7.50 -5.34
CA VAL A 93 -12.48 6.83 -5.17
C VAL A 93 -13.64 7.79 -5.45
N GLU A 94 -13.60 9.02 -4.95
CA GLU A 94 -14.61 10.07 -5.20
C GLU A 94 -14.74 10.38 -6.69
N ALA A 95 -13.64 10.37 -7.44
CA ALA A 95 -13.63 10.52 -8.88
C ALA A 95 -14.15 9.29 -9.65
N GLY A 96 -14.29 8.13 -9.00
CA GLY A 96 -14.89 6.94 -9.62
C GLY A 96 -14.01 5.69 -9.70
N ALA A 97 -12.85 5.66 -9.04
CA ALA A 97 -12.05 4.44 -8.94
C ALA A 97 -12.78 3.37 -8.15
N ASP A 98 -12.81 2.14 -8.67
CA ASP A 98 -13.39 0.98 -7.98
C ASP A 98 -12.35 0.28 -7.09
N VAL A 99 -11.08 0.30 -7.50
CA VAL A 99 -9.98 -0.30 -6.74
C VAL A 99 -8.74 0.60 -6.81
N VAL A 100 -8.08 0.81 -5.67
CA VAL A 100 -6.80 1.48 -5.59
C VAL A 100 -5.74 0.50 -5.11
N LEU A 101 -4.66 0.34 -5.89
CA LEU A 101 -3.55 -0.56 -5.61
C LEU A 101 -2.29 0.26 -5.31
N GLY A 102 -1.77 0.12 -4.09
CA GLY A 102 -0.55 0.79 -3.65
C GLY A 102 0.69 -0.09 -3.75
N HIS A 103 1.82 0.57 -4.00
CA HIS A 103 3.16 -0.02 -4.14
C HIS A 103 4.22 0.86 -3.48
N HIS A 104 5.48 0.52 -3.56
CA HIS A 104 6.67 1.22 -3.09
C HIS A 104 7.16 0.81 -1.72
N THR A 105 6.30 0.67 -0.74
CA THR A 105 6.73 0.50 0.66
C THR A 105 7.49 -0.78 0.92
N HIS A 106 7.48 -1.72 -0.04
CA HIS A 106 8.13 -3.03 0.06
C HIS A 106 7.67 -3.88 1.26
N CYS A 107 6.58 -3.49 1.87
CA CYS A 107 5.86 -4.28 2.88
C CYS A 107 4.36 -4.15 2.64
N LEU A 108 3.60 -5.13 3.09
CA LEU A 108 2.15 -5.04 3.09
C LEU A 108 1.72 -3.87 4.00
N GLN A 109 0.72 -3.10 3.57
CA GLN A 109 0.08 -2.08 4.39
C GLN A 109 -1.40 -2.37 4.57
N GLY A 110 -2.09 -1.53 5.35
CA GLY A 110 -3.52 -1.66 5.61
C GLY A 110 -4.38 -1.66 4.35
N MET A 111 -5.63 -2.07 4.50
CA MET A 111 -6.64 -2.13 3.45
C MET A 111 -7.94 -1.51 3.95
N GLU A 112 -8.67 -0.87 3.06
CA GLU A 112 -9.97 -0.24 3.34
C GLU A 112 -11.03 -0.62 2.31
N VAL A 113 -12.28 -0.66 2.76
CA VAL A 113 -13.48 -0.64 1.90
C VAL A 113 -14.17 0.70 2.13
N LEU A 114 -14.14 1.56 1.13
CA LEU A 114 -14.74 2.89 1.17
C LEU A 114 -16.14 2.86 0.57
N LYS A 115 -17.12 3.34 1.34
CA LYS A 115 -18.52 3.46 0.91
C LYS A 115 -18.70 4.71 0.06
N GLN A 116 -19.20 4.55 -1.18
CA GLN A 116 -19.48 5.68 -2.06
C GLN A 116 -20.85 5.52 -2.73
N GLY A 117 -21.88 5.98 -2.07
CA GLY A 117 -23.24 5.88 -2.56
C GLY A 117 -23.66 4.42 -2.80
N ARG A 118 -23.87 4.06 -4.07
CA ARG A 118 -24.25 2.69 -4.48
C ARG A 118 -23.04 1.80 -4.79
N ARG A 119 -21.83 2.33 -4.78
CA ARG A 119 -20.60 1.60 -5.07
C ARG A 119 -19.73 1.56 -3.83
N ASP A 120 -19.09 0.44 -3.61
CA ASP A 120 -18.01 0.31 -2.66
C ASP A 120 -16.71 0.25 -3.44
N ALA A 121 -15.70 0.96 -2.99
CA ALA A 121 -14.36 0.89 -3.53
C ALA A 121 -13.40 0.23 -2.55
N VAL A 122 -12.40 -0.47 -3.06
CA VAL A 122 -11.41 -1.17 -2.23
C VAL A 122 -10.04 -0.54 -2.41
N VAL A 123 -9.39 -0.20 -1.30
CA VAL A 123 -8.04 0.36 -1.27
C VAL A 123 -7.10 -0.63 -0.61
N LEU A 124 -6.06 -1.05 -1.33
CA LEU A 124 -4.94 -1.81 -0.80
C LEU A 124 -3.72 -0.88 -0.79
N TYR A 125 -3.36 -0.34 0.37
CA TYR A 125 -2.32 0.69 0.46
C TYR A 125 -0.92 0.22 0.06
N SER A 126 -0.61 -1.07 0.21
CA SER A 126 0.53 -1.71 -0.42
C SER A 126 0.35 -3.22 -0.52
N LEU A 127 0.70 -3.76 -1.67
CA LEU A 127 0.69 -5.21 -1.95
C LEU A 127 1.98 -5.92 -1.51
N GLY A 128 2.95 -5.20 -0.94
CA GLY A 128 4.27 -5.75 -0.62
C GLY A 128 5.07 -6.14 -1.87
N ASN A 129 6.01 -7.05 -1.69
CA ASN A 129 6.84 -7.57 -2.78
C ASN A 129 6.24 -8.85 -3.36
N PHE A 130 5.89 -8.83 -4.66
CA PHE A 130 5.40 -10.02 -5.35
C PHE A 130 6.56 -10.84 -5.94
N ALA A 131 7.35 -10.24 -6.82
CA ALA A 131 8.50 -10.87 -7.45
C ALA A 131 9.65 -9.85 -7.48
N MET A 132 10.56 -9.96 -6.55
CA MET A 132 11.66 -9.01 -6.40
C MET A 132 12.97 -9.77 -6.14
N PRO A 133 13.69 -10.14 -7.22
CA PRO A 133 15.02 -10.70 -7.04
C PRO A 133 15.93 -9.62 -6.45
N THR A 134 16.50 -9.89 -5.28
CA THR A 134 17.45 -8.97 -4.67
C THR A 134 18.82 -9.20 -5.28
N ASN A 135 19.39 -8.14 -5.82
CA ASN A 135 20.82 -8.12 -6.13
C ASN A 135 21.60 -8.36 -4.81
N PRO A 136 22.54 -9.33 -4.76
CA PRO A 136 23.40 -9.55 -3.60
C PRO A 136 24.11 -8.26 -3.13
N HIS A 137 24.36 -7.31 -4.03
CA HIS A 137 24.89 -5.99 -3.71
C HIS A 137 23.87 -5.04 -3.06
N ALA A 138 22.57 -5.32 -3.13
CA ALA A 138 21.52 -4.53 -2.48
C ALA A 138 21.56 -4.61 -0.94
N LYS A 139 22.34 -5.53 -0.36
CA LYS A 139 22.61 -5.54 1.10
C LYS A 139 23.21 -4.23 1.59
N HIS A 140 23.89 -3.48 0.72
CA HIS A 140 24.44 -2.17 1.03
C HIS A 140 23.47 -1.00 0.77
N LEU A 141 22.37 -1.24 0.05
CA LEU A 141 21.31 -0.24 -0.19
C LEU A 141 20.26 -0.20 0.93
N CYS A 142 20.21 -1.24 1.77
CA CYS A 142 19.55 -1.15 3.04
C CYS A 142 20.43 -0.25 3.92
N ALA A 143 20.21 1.08 3.82
CA ALA A 143 20.88 2.07 4.62
C ALA A 143 20.98 1.64 6.09
N PRO A 144 22.03 2.03 6.83
CA PRO A 144 22.20 1.66 8.22
C PRO A 144 20.90 1.88 8.97
N MET A 145 20.44 0.87 9.67
CA MET A 145 19.14 0.81 10.36
C MET A 145 18.91 2.00 11.31
N GLU A 146 19.95 2.70 11.68
CA GLU A 146 19.92 3.90 12.53
C GLU A 146 19.05 5.03 11.95
N MET A 147 19.00 5.17 10.61
CA MET A 147 18.16 6.17 9.95
C MET A 147 16.65 5.84 10.07
N TYR A 148 16.29 4.64 10.50
CA TYR A 148 14.93 4.16 10.57
C TYR A 148 14.55 3.61 11.96
N SER A 149 15.14 4.15 13.02
CA SER A 149 14.90 3.71 14.40
C SER A 149 13.41 3.72 14.79
N TYR A 150 12.59 4.59 14.18
CA TYR A 150 11.15 4.59 14.36
C TYR A 150 10.46 3.32 13.84
N LYS A 151 11.08 2.61 12.88
CA LYS A 151 10.54 1.34 12.37
C LYS A 151 10.62 0.24 13.42
N ASP A 152 11.63 0.25 14.26
CA ASP A 152 11.81 -0.74 15.32
C ASP A 152 10.66 -0.74 16.32
N ALA A 153 10.06 0.43 16.58
CA ALA A 153 8.91 0.54 17.47
C ALA A 153 7.72 -0.27 16.93
N PHE A 154 7.42 -0.17 15.63
CA PHE A 154 6.32 -0.92 15.01
C PHE A 154 6.59 -2.42 14.97
N TYR A 155 7.84 -2.81 14.73
CA TYR A 155 8.20 -4.22 14.71
C TYR A 155 8.13 -4.87 16.07
N ARG A 156 8.52 -4.15 17.14
CA ARG A 156 8.39 -4.64 18.52
C ARG A 156 6.95 -4.78 18.98
N GLU A 157 6.05 -3.92 18.48
CA GLU A 157 4.62 -4.04 18.74
C GLU A 157 4.03 -5.32 18.12
N LEU A 158 4.50 -5.70 16.93
CA LEU A 158 4.05 -6.91 16.24
C LEU A 158 4.55 -8.21 16.87
N GLU A 159 5.79 -8.23 17.32
CA GLU A 159 6.43 -9.41 17.90
C GLU A 159 7.34 -9.00 19.08
N PRO A 160 6.86 -9.06 20.32
CA PRO A 160 7.70 -8.83 21.49
C PRO A 160 8.95 -9.74 21.47
N GLY A 161 10.13 -9.17 21.66
CA GLY A 161 11.42 -9.91 21.56
C GLY A 161 12.02 -9.97 20.16
N HIS A 162 11.42 -9.26 19.21
CA HIS A 162 11.87 -9.16 17.83
C HIS A 162 13.31 -8.64 17.70
N LYS A 163 14.10 -9.32 16.84
CA LYS A 163 15.45 -8.89 16.42
C LYS A 163 15.41 -8.22 15.03
N PRO A 164 16.39 -7.36 14.69
CA PRO A 164 16.44 -6.65 13.37
C PRO A 164 16.32 -7.52 12.12
N GLU A 165 16.59 -8.83 12.23
CA GLU A 165 16.40 -9.81 11.16
C GLU A 165 14.94 -9.92 10.66
N PHE A 166 14.00 -9.34 11.39
CA PHE A 166 12.59 -9.31 11.03
C PHE A 166 12.29 -8.44 9.79
N PHE A 167 13.12 -7.47 9.50
CA PHE A 167 13.02 -6.71 8.26
C PHE A 167 12.99 -7.64 7.04
N THR A 168 13.66 -8.79 7.12
CA THR A 168 13.71 -9.79 6.06
C THR A 168 12.36 -10.49 5.82
N ARG A 169 11.51 -10.67 6.83
CA ARG A 169 10.20 -11.30 6.69
C ARG A 169 9.25 -10.44 5.86
N PHE A 170 9.07 -9.16 6.23
CA PHE A 170 8.14 -8.27 5.54
C PHE A 170 8.52 -8.04 4.08
N TRP A 171 9.80 -8.04 3.78
CA TRP A 171 10.29 -7.93 2.41
C TRP A 171 10.03 -9.16 1.55
N ARG A 172 9.80 -10.31 2.18
CA ARG A 172 9.45 -11.55 1.49
C ARG A 172 7.95 -11.78 1.35
N GLU A 173 7.15 -11.05 2.13
CA GLU A 173 5.69 -11.17 2.13
C GLU A 173 5.06 -10.15 1.19
N GLY A 174 4.16 -10.63 0.37
CA GLY A 174 3.40 -9.83 -0.57
C GLY A 174 2.23 -10.61 -1.13
N GLY A 175 1.68 -10.15 -2.21
CA GLY A 175 0.61 -10.88 -2.87
C GLY A 175 0.02 -10.16 -4.06
N ALA A 176 -1.07 -10.74 -4.58
CA ALA A 176 -1.84 -10.20 -5.68
C ALA A 176 -3.27 -9.93 -5.25
N ALA A 177 -3.87 -8.87 -5.76
CA ALA A 177 -5.30 -8.64 -5.66
C ALA A 177 -6.02 -9.44 -6.76
N LYS A 178 -6.98 -10.27 -6.37
CA LYS A 178 -7.93 -10.93 -7.27
C LYS A 178 -9.23 -10.14 -7.25
N ILE A 179 -9.60 -9.61 -8.39
CA ILE A 179 -10.81 -8.79 -8.55
C ILE A 179 -11.78 -9.54 -9.45
N GLU A 180 -12.96 -9.87 -8.95
CA GLU A 180 -14.06 -10.39 -9.76
C GLU A 180 -14.94 -9.23 -10.21
N VAL A 181 -15.08 -9.07 -11.53
CA VAL A 181 -15.86 -8.00 -12.14
C VAL A 181 -17.08 -8.57 -12.86
N THR A 182 -18.19 -7.87 -12.77
CA THR A 182 -19.42 -8.11 -13.56
C THR A 182 -19.78 -6.84 -14.32
N ARG A 183 -20.80 -6.87 -15.15
CA ARG A 183 -21.34 -5.67 -15.80
C ARG A 183 -21.79 -4.58 -14.83
N ASP A 184 -22.12 -4.96 -13.59
CA ASP A 184 -22.51 -4.03 -12.52
C ASP A 184 -21.30 -3.49 -11.73
N GLY A 185 -20.06 -3.80 -12.16
CA GLY A 185 -18.80 -3.42 -11.52
C GLY A 185 -18.21 -4.52 -10.64
N VAL A 186 -17.39 -4.13 -9.66
CA VAL A 186 -16.68 -5.08 -8.78
C VAL A 186 -17.65 -5.90 -7.94
N LYS A 187 -17.55 -7.23 -8.09
CA LYS A 187 -18.32 -8.22 -7.32
C LYS A 187 -17.58 -8.61 -6.04
N SER A 188 -16.28 -8.87 -6.13
CA SER A 188 -15.48 -9.21 -4.96
C SER A 188 -14.01 -8.85 -5.17
N VAL A 189 -13.32 -8.62 -4.05
CA VAL A 189 -11.87 -8.42 -4.00
C VAL A 189 -11.30 -9.36 -2.94
N SER A 190 -10.33 -10.17 -3.33
CA SER A 190 -9.57 -11.06 -2.45
C SER A 190 -8.09 -10.76 -2.58
N PHE A 191 -7.35 -10.93 -1.50
CA PHE A 191 -5.90 -10.92 -1.49
C PHE A 191 -5.36 -12.35 -1.54
N LEU A 192 -4.44 -12.60 -2.45
CA LEU A 192 -3.76 -13.87 -2.64
C LEU A 192 -2.35 -13.78 -2.06
N PRO A 193 -2.12 -14.21 -0.79
CA PRO A 193 -0.83 -14.03 -0.16
C PRO A 193 0.24 -14.87 -0.83
N THR A 194 1.42 -14.27 -0.97
CA THR A 194 2.63 -14.92 -1.46
C THR A 194 3.80 -14.67 -0.52
N GLN A 195 4.81 -15.51 -0.61
CA GLN A 195 6.07 -15.32 0.09
C GLN A 195 7.22 -15.74 -0.80
N ALA A 196 8.26 -14.95 -0.89
CA ALA A 196 9.50 -15.36 -1.55
C ALA A 196 10.25 -16.39 -0.69
N LYS A 197 10.78 -17.46 -1.31
CA LYS A 197 11.54 -18.49 -0.59
C LYS A 197 12.83 -17.94 -0.01
N SER A 198 13.53 -17.12 -0.76
CA SER A 198 14.72 -16.42 -0.31
C SER A 198 14.79 -15.04 -0.95
N PHE A 199 15.64 -14.17 -0.41
CA PHE A 199 15.95 -12.88 -1.02
C PHE A 199 16.63 -13.02 -2.37
N GLU A 200 17.51 -14.01 -2.51
CA GLU A 200 18.29 -14.21 -3.73
C GLU A 200 17.42 -14.64 -4.89
N SER A 201 16.44 -15.52 -4.65
CA SER A 201 15.57 -16.01 -5.72
C SER A 201 14.50 -15.02 -6.11
N GLY A 202 13.99 -14.23 -5.15
CA GLY A 202 12.89 -13.28 -5.36
C GLY A 202 11.61 -13.90 -5.93
N GLN A 203 11.58 -15.24 -6.08
CA GLN A 203 10.45 -15.95 -6.68
C GLN A 203 9.31 -16.10 -5.67
N PRO A 204 8.14 -15.55 -5.95
CA PRO A 204 6.98 -15.73 -5.10
C PRO A 204 6.43 -17.14 -5.21
N HIS A 205 5.97 -17.72 -4.11
CA HIS A 205 5.10 -18.87 -4.11
C HIS A 205 3.81 -18.55 -3.35
N ARG A 206 2.72 -19.10 -3.83
CA ARG A 206 1.40 -18.95 -3.22
C ARG A 206 1.40 -19.60 -1.84
N LEU A 207 0.90 -18.89 -0.84
CA LEU A 207 0.64 -19.43 0.49
C LEU A 207 -0.75 -20.07 0.53
N LEU A 208 -0.85 -21.20 1.20
CA LEU A 208 -2.10 -21.89 1.45
C LEU A 208 -2.62 -21.60 2.85
N ALA A 209 -3.92 -21.69 3.07
CA ALA A 209 -4.55 -21.35 4.37
C ALA A 209 -4.01 -22.19 5.55
N ARG A 210 -3.47 -23.38 5.29
CA ARG A 210 -2.81 -24.23 6.29
C ARG A 210 -1.43 -23.73 6.72
N ASP A 211 -0.78 -22.89 5.91
CA ASP A 211 0.58 -22.43 6.15
C ASP A 211 0.62 -21.45 7.32
N ARG A 212 1.65 -21.54 8.16
CA ARG A 212 1.85 -20.62 9.28
C ARG A 212 2.00 -19.17 8.80
N SER A 213 2.72 -18.96 7.70
CA SER A 213 2.92 -17.63 7.11
C SER A 213 1.62 -17.03 6.59
N PHE A 214 0.69 -17.83 6.03
CA PHE A 214 -0.63 -17.34 5.63
C PHE A 214 -1.39 -16.77 6.84
N LYS A 215 -1.46 -17.52 7.93
CA LYS A 215 -2.14 -17.09 9.17
C LYS A 215 -1.50 -15.85 9.76
N ALA A 216 -0.17 -15.76 9.70
CA ALA A 216 0.57 -14.59 10.17
C ALA A 216 0.26 -13.35 9.31
N ILE A 217 0.13 -13.49 7.98
CA ILE A 217 -0.28 -12.39 7.09
C ILE A 217 -1.71 -11.92 7.42
N VAL A 218 -2.65 -12.83 7.69
CA VAL A 218 -4.02 -12.43 8.09
C VAL A 218 -3.99 -11.58 9.36
N THR A 219 -3.24 -12.01 10.37
CA THR A 219 -3.08 -11.26 11.64
C THR A 219 -2.44 -9.90 11.39
N TYR A 220 -1.39 -9.86 10.59
CA TYR A 220 -0.70 -8.66 10.21
C TYR A 220 -1.61 -7.66 9.46
N LEU A 221 -2.38 -8.10 8.47
CA LEU A 221 -3.29 -7.23 7.71
C LEU A 221 -4.40 -6.64 8.60
N LYS A 222 -4.90 -7.41 9.56
CA LYS A 222 -5.85 -6.89 10.57
C LYS A 222 -5.21 -5.77 11.37
N TRP A 223 -4.02 -6.00 11.93
CA TRP A 223 -3.26 -4.99 12.68
C TRP A 223 -2.93 -3.76 11.84
N ALA A 224 -2.43 -3.94 10.61
CA ALA A 224 -2.07 -2.83 9.73
C ALA A 224 -3.28 -1.98 9.30
N SER A 225 -4.49 -2.56 9.34
CA SER A 225 -5.74 -1.87 9.00
C SER A 225 -6.47 -1.27 10.20
N GLU A 226 -6.00 -1.51 11.43
CA GLU A 226 -6.58 -0.90 12.62
C GLU A 226 -6.55 0.63 12.54
N GLY A 227 -7.67 1.26 12.90
CA GLY A 227 -7.83 2.71 12.84
C GLY A 227 -8.19 3.26 11.47
N LEU A 228 -8.16 2.45 10.41
CA LEU A 228 -8.74 2.83 9.11
C LEU A 228 -10.27 2.77 9.20
N ARG A 229 -10.95 3.78 8.61
CA ARG A 229 -12.41 3.92 8.73
C ARG A 229 -13.18 2.76 8.11
N GLY A 230 -12.65 2.16 7.06
CA GLY A 230 -13.24 1.06 6.31
C GLY A 230 -12.47 -0.25 6.43
N ALA A 231 -11.83 -0.52 7.57
CA ALA A 231 -11.06 -1.75 7.78
C ALA A 231 -11.92 -2.99 7.49
N PRO A 232 -11.51 -3.89 6.58
CA PRO A 232 -12.31 -5.07 6.22
C PRO A 232 -12.23 -6.16 7.29
N ALA A 233 -13.18 -7.09 7.24
CA ALA A 233 -13.23 -8.22 8.17
C ALA A 233 -12.18 -9.32 7.91
N PHE A 234 -11.49 -9.29 6.77
CA PHE A 234 -10.48 -10.29 6.35
C PHE A 234 -10.95 -11.74 6.54
N LYS A 235 -11.94 -12.16 5.76
CA LYS A 235 -12.47 -13.52 5.81
C LYS A 235 -11.62 -14.48 4.99
N VAL A 236 -11.19 -15.58 5.58
CA VAL A 236 -10.49 -16.65 4.84
C VAL A 236 -11.52 -17.48 4.05
N ARG A 237 -11.31 -17.59 2.73
CA ARG A 237 -12.11 -18.38 1.80
C ARG A 237 -11.18 -19.29 0.98
N GLY A 238 -11.07 -20.57 1.37
CA GLY A 238 -10.04 -21.42 0.80
C GLY A 238 -8.65 -20.83 1.07
N ASP A 239 -7.85 -20.66 0.03
CA ASP A 239 -6.50 -20.10 0.09
C ASP A 239 -6.46 -18.60 -0.30
N GLU A 240 -7.57 -17.89 -0.08
CA GLU A 240 -7.72 -16.45 -0.34
C GLU A 240 -8.18 -15.71 0.92
N ILE A 241 -7.78 -14.45 1.03
CA ILE A 241 -8.26 -13.52 2.07
C ILE A 241 -9.27 -12.59 1.42
N GLU A 242 -10.56 -12.85 1.62
CA GLU A 242 -11.65 -11.98 1.12
C GLU A 242 -11.60 -10.65 1.87
N ILE A 243 -11.50 -9.55 1.10
CA ILE A 243 -11.50 -8.17 1.59
C ILE A 243 -12.89 -7.57 1.42
N TYR A 244 -13.48 -7.80 0.25
CA TYR A 244 -14.79 -7.27 -0.11
C TYR A 244 -15.59 -8.28 -0.91
N ARG A 245 -16.89 -8.30 -0.66
CA ARG A 245 -17.89 -8.97 -1.49
C ARG A 245 -19.16 -8.16 -1.47
N ARG A 246 -19.65 -7.84 -2.66
CA ARG A 246 -20.99 -7.25 -2.82
C ARG A 246 -22.03 -8.24 -2.32
N GLY A 247 -22.95 -7.77 -1.49
CA GLY A 247 -24.09 -8.52 -0.98
C GLY A 247 -25.15 -8.79 -2.03
#